data_b311a9adbd753a848205768cb046e9d0
#
_entry.id   b311a9adbd753a848205768cb046e9d0
#
_cell.length_a   1.000
_cell.length_b   1.000
_cell.length_c   1.000
_cell.angle_alpha   90.00
_cell.angle_beta   90.00
_cell.angle_gamma   90.00
#
_symmetry.space_group_name_H-M   'P 1'
#
loop_
_entity.id
_entity.type
_entity.pdbx_description
1 polymer ?
#
loop_
_entity_poly.entity_id
_entity_poly.type
_entity_poly.pdbx_seq_one_letter_code
_entity_poly.pdbx_strand_id
1 'polypeptide(L)'
;PDIYYGTDWDGNKTGKKLAERLKNHGCIVTYNHPIWSRVRPEDFINIPDINMLEIFNYNTVNECGTGYDVTYWDLMLRSGRHINADATDDNHNGGSFPDSFGGYIVVQAEELSHEAICQAILNGEYYSSSGPEIYDWKVENNQFVVNCSAVERINMIVGGPVALGVTRLAEHGVPLTEAFYPLTGKETYIRAECIDEHGHTAWTNPIWLSEFAKRRK
;
A
#
# COMPACT_ATOMS: atom_id res chain seq x y z
N PRO A 1 -28.05 -2.84 -8.16
CA PRO A 1 -27.13 -3.23 -7.12
C PRO A 1 -27.55 -2.54 -5.83
N ASP A 2 -28.03 -3.34 -4.84
CA ASP A 2 -28.42 -2.79 -3.55
C ASP A 2 -27.14 -2.49 -2.77
N ILE A 3 -26.72 -1.22 -2.77
CA ILE A 3 -25.68 -0.74 -1.89
C ILE A 3 -26.29 -0.70 -0.49
N TYR A 4 -25.80 -1.54 0.40
CA TYR A 4 -26.30 -1.63 1.76
C TYR A 4 -25.61 -0.59 2.64
N TYR A 5 -26.32 0.47 2.97
CA TYR A 5 -25.97 1.35 4.07
C TYR A 5 -26.68 0.86 5.33
N GLY A 6 -26.07 -0.12 6.02
CA GLY A 6 -26.67 -0.68 7.23
C GLY A 6 -26.22 0.08 8.48
N THR A 7 -27.14 0.32 9.40
CA THR A 7 -26.85 0.84 10.74
C THR A 7 -26.18 -0.20 11.65
N ASP A 8 -26.19 -1.46 11.26
CA ASP A 8 -25.61 -2.59 12.00
C ASP A 8 -24.33 -3.08 11.31
N TRP A 9 -23.34 -2.21 11.18
CA TRP A 9 -22.03 -2.57 10.64
C TRP A 9 -21.34 -3.55 11.60
N ASP A 10 -21.30 -4.82 11.19
CA ASP A 10 -20.42 -5.83 11.76
C ASP A 10 -19.35 -6.14 10.72
N GLY A 11 -18.15 -5.58 10.91
CA GLY A 11 -17.04 -5.72 9.97
C GLY A 11 -16.76 -7.16 9.57
N ASN A 12 -16.85 -8.10 10.53
CA ASN A 12 -16.62 -9.50 10.26
C ASN A 12 -17.74 -10.17 9.45
N LYS A 13 -18.99 -9.77 9.68
CA LYS A 13 -20.14 -10.41 9.00
C LYS A 13 -20.51 -9.69 7.72
N THR A 14 -20.59 -8.38 7.76
CA THR A 14 -21.07 -7.55 6.63
C THR A 14 -19.95 -7.31 5.64
N GLY A 15 -18.75 -6.94 6.10
CA GLY A 15 -17.58 -6.72 5.25
C GLY A 15 -17.16 -7.99 4.51
N LYS A 16 -17.15 -9.14 5.21
CA LYS A 16 -16.86 -10.44 4.58
C LYS A 16 -17.87 -10.78 3.48
N LYS A 17 -19.18 -10.65 3.73
CA LYS A 17 -20.21 -10.92 2.74
C LYS A 17 -20.14 -10.00 1.54
N LEU A 18 -19.83 -8.72 1.79
CA LEU A 18 -19.67 -7.73 0.72
C LEU A 18 -18.44 -8.04 -0.14
N ALA A 19 -17.29 -8.30 0.47
CA ALA A 19 -16.07 -8.68 -0.24
C ALA A 19 -16.27 -9.93 -1.10
N GLU A 20 -16.86 -10.98 -0.54
CA GLU A 20 -17.22 -12.21 -1.25
C GLU A 20 -18.14 -11.93 -2.44
N ARG A 21 -19.18 -11.11 -2.23
CA ARG A 21 -20.11 -10.73 -3.31
C ARG A 21 -19.42 -9.97 -4.42
N LEU A 22 -18.60 -8.97 -4.09
CA LEU A 22 -17.85 -8.18 -5.07
C LEU A 22 -16.88 -9.05 -5.85
N LYS A 23 -16.13 -9.91 -5.18
CA LYS A 23 -15.21 -10.85 -5.83
C LYS A 23 -15.93 -11.81 -6.78
N ASN A 24 -17.09 -12.34 -6.39
CA ASN A 24 -17.89 -13.22 -7.25
C ASN A 24 -18.43 -12.51 -8.50
N HIS A 25 -18.42 -11.19 -8.52
CA HIS A 25 -18.74 -10.37 -9.69
C HIS A 25 -17.48 -9.91 -10.47
N GLY A 26 -16.30 -10.42 -10.12
CA GLY A 26 -15.05 -10.08 -10.79
C GLY A 26 -14.48 -8.71 -10.41
N CYS A 27 -14.91 -8.12 -9.30
CA CYS A 27 -14.40 -6.84 -8.84
C CYS A 27 -13.03 -7.00 -8.17
N ILE A 28 -12.18 -5.99 -8.30
CA ILE A 28 -11.04 -5.74 -7.43
C ILE A 28 -11.58 -5.06 -6.18
N VAL A 29 -11.22 -5.57 -5.00
CA VAL A 29 -11.84 -5.15 -3.74
C VAL A 29 -10.80 -4.48 -2.85
N THR A 30 -11.05 -3.23 -2.49
CA THR A 30 -10.27 -2.46 -1.50
C THR A 30 -11.05 -2.34 -0.20
N TYR A 31 -10.36 -2.41 0.93
CA TYR A 31 -10.89 -2.03 2.23
C TYR A 31 -10.43 -0.62 2.57
N ASN A 32 -11.38 0.33 2.66
CA ASN A 32 -11.08 1.75 2.75
C ASN A 32 -11.00 2.26 4.20
N HIS A 33 -10.12 3.23 4.43
CA HIS A 33 -9.97 4.13 5.58
C HIS A 33 -10.38 3.55 6.95
N PRO A 34 -9.81 2.41 7.42
CA PRO A 34 -10.24 1.77 8.67
C PRO A 34 -10.09 2.68 9.91
N ILE A 35 -9.08 3.55 9.97
CA ILE A 35 -8.92 4.50 11.08
C ILE A 35 -10.06 5.53 11.09
N TRP A 36 -10.38 6.12 9.95
CA TRP A 36 -11.50 7.04 9.84
C TRP A 36 -12.83 6.39 10.23
N SER A 37 -13.05 5.16 9.77
CA SER A 37 -14.23 4.36 10.08
C SER A 37 -14.29 3.87 11.53
N ARG A 38 -13.25 4.13 12.34
CA ARG A 38 -13.17 3.70 13.76
C ARG A 38 -13.26 2.20 13.95
N VAL A 39 -12.84 1.43 12.95
CA VAL A 39 -12.87 -0.04 12.97
C VAL A 39 -11.63 -0.56 13.66
N ARG A 40 -11.79 -1.59 14.48
CA ARG A 40 -10.66 -2.24 15.15
C ARG A 40 -9.99 -3.25 14.21
N PRO A 41 -8.68 -3.50 14.35
CA PRO A 41 -7.97 -4.45 13.50
C PRO A 41 -8.64 -5.82 13.43
N GLU A 42 -9.11 -6.35 14.55
CA GLU A 42 -9.78 -7.65 14.64
C GLU A 42 -11.07 -7.73 13.83
N ASP A 43 -11.70 -6.60 13.52
CA ASP A 43 -12.97 -6.54 12.79
C ASP A 43 -12.78 -6.67 11.27
N PHE A 44 -11.58 -6.42 10.73
CA PHE A 44 -11.37 -6.46 9.28
C PHE A 44 -10.12 -7.22 8.82
N ILE A 45 -9.09 -7.36 9.68
CA ILE A 45 -7.80 -7.93 9.29
C ILE A 45 -7.91 -9.34 8.70
N ASN A 46 -8.94 -10.09 9.06
CA ASN A 46 -9.20 -11.45 8.59
C ASN A 46 -10.32 -11.55 7.54
N ILE A 47 -10.83 -10.43 7.01
CA ILE A 47 -11.80 -10.48 5.91
C ILE A 47 -11.10 -11.05 4.69
N PRO A 48 -11.54 -12.20 4.15
CA PRO A 48 -10.98 -12.76 2.92
C PRO A 48 -11.39 -11.89 1.73
N ASP A 49 -10.78 -12.16 0.58
CA ASP A 49 -11.24 -11.62 -0.70
C ASP A 49 -11.10 -10.10 -0.88
N ILE A 50 -10.35 -9.42 0.00
CA ILE A 50 -9.83 -8.08 -0.26
C ILE A 50 -8.46 -8.17 -0.93
N ASN A 51 -8.28 -7.38 -1.99
CA ASN A 51 -7.05 -7.30 -2.78
C ASN A 51 -6.10 -6.23 -2.23
N MET A 52 -6.67 -5.13 -1.72
CA MET A 52 -5.93 -3.96 -1.28
C MET A 52 -6.48 -3.41 0.03
N LEU A 53 -5.61 -2.75 0.79
CA LEU A 53 -5.97 -1.88 1.90
C LEU A 53 -5.65 -0.45 1.49
N GLU A 54 -6.60 0.47 1.66
CA GLU A 54 -6.34 1.89 1.54
C GLU A 54 -5.48 2.34 2.72
N ILE A 55 -4.22 2.69 2.41
CA ILE A 55 -3.24 3.08 3.44
C ILE A 55 -3.08 4.59 3.55
N PHE A 56 -3.54 5.32 2.55
CA PHE A 56 -3.58 6.76 2.53
C PHE A 56 -4.87 7.23 1.85
N ASN A 57 -5.62 8.07 2.57
CA ASN A 57 -6.84 8.70 2.09
C ASN A 57 -6.71 10.21 2.26
N TYR A 58 -6.62 10.93 1.13
CA TYR A 58 -6.35 12.36 1.13
C TYR A 58 -7.48 13.17 1.76
N ASN A 59 -8.73 12.81 1.50
CA ASN A 59 -9.88 13.49 2.08
C ASN A 59 -9.88 13.40 3.61
N THR A 60 -9.75 12.20 4.17
CA THR A 60 -9.79 11.99 5.62
C THR A 60 -8.57 12.55 6.36
N VAL A 61 -7.40 12.66 5.69
CA VAL A 61 -6.26 13.41 6.23
C VAL A 61 -6.62 14.87 6.44
N ASN A 62 -7.21 15.49 5.43
CA ASN A 62 -7.57 16.93 5.49
C ASN A 62 -8.80 17.21 6.32
N GLU A 63 -9.75 16.27 6.38
CA GLU A 63 -10.97 16.41 7.18
C GLU A 63 -10.69 16.33 8.68
N CYS A 64 -9.94 15.33 9.12
CA CYS A 64 -9.77 15.06 10.57
C CYS A 64 -8.46 14.36 10.96
N GLY A 65 -7.48 14.26 10.07
CA GLY A 65 -6.16 13.70 10.37
C GLY A 65 -6.14 12.18 10.51
N THR A 66 -7.10 11.46 9.96
CA THR A 66 -7.25 9.99 10.14
C THR A 66 -7.06 9.18 8.85
N GLY A 67 -6.31 9.70 7.90
CA GLY A 67 -6.13 9.09 6.60
C GLY A 67 -4.86 8.26 6.43
N TYR A 68 -4.17 7.85 7.51
CA TYR A 68 -2.95 7.04 7.44
C TYR A 68 -3.18 5.68 8.09
N ASP A 69 -3.28 4.63 7.28
CA ASP A 69 -3.60 3.26 7.70
C ASP A 69 -2.42 2.28 7.52
N VAL A 70 -1.20 2.77 7.27
CA VAL A 70 0.03 1.98 7.04
C VAL A 70 0.29 0.98 8.16
N THR A 71 0.00 1.34 9.41
CA THR A 71 0.18 0.43 10.57
C THR A 71 -0.72 -0.80 10.45
N TYR A 72 -1.95 -0.64 10.00
CA TYR A 72 -2.87 -1.76 9.78
C TYR A 72 -2.39 -2.66 8.64
N TRP A 73 -1.88 -2.06 7.57
CA TRP A 73 -1.24 -2.81 6.50
C TRP A 73 -0.06 -3.66 6.99
N ASP A 74 0.84 -3.06 7.78
CA ASP A 74 1.97 -3.80 8.37
C ASP A 74 1.52 -4.96 9.25
N LEU A 75 0.44 -4.81 10.02
CA LEU A 75 -0.12 -5.90 10.81
C LEU A 75 -0.62 -7.04 9.92
N MET A 76 -1.28 -6.71 8.81
CA MET A 76 -1.74 -7.71 7.84
C MET A 76 -0.57 -8.43 7.17
N LEU A 77 0.45 -7.71 6.72
CA LEU A 77 1.64 -8.29 6.10
C LEU A 77 2.39 -9.22 7.06
N ARG A 78 2.57 -8.80 8.33
CA ARG A 78 3.22 -9.61 9.38
C ARG A 78 2.44 -10.87 9.74
N SER A 79 1.12 -10.86 9.58
CA SER A 79 0.30 -12.07 9.73
C SER A 79 0.46 -13.06 8.57
N GLY A 80 1.27 -12.73 7.55
CA GLY A 80 1.50 -13.54 6.35
C GLY A 80 0.45 -13.31 5.26
N ARG A 81 -0.36 -12.28 5.40
CA ARG A 81 -1.39 -11.96 4.42
C ARG A 81 -0.78 -11.23 3.21
N HIS A 82 -0.99 -11.79 2.03
CA HIS A 82 -0.62 -11.16 0.76
C HIS A 82 -1.70 -10.14 0.41
N ILE A 83 -1.45 -8.89 0.72
CA ILE A 83 -2.35 -7.77 0.44
C ILE A 83 -1.54 -6.57 -0.03
N ASN A 84 -1.98 -5.97 -1.12
CA ASN A 84 -1.39 -4.75 -1.63
C ASN A 84 -1.97 -3.51 -0.93
N ALA A 85 -1.40 -2.35 -1.19
CA ALA A 85 -1.87 -1.09 -0.63
C ALA A 85 -2.29 -0.14 -1.73
N ASP A 86 -3.27 0.72 -1.45
CA ASP A 86 -3.58 1.84 -2.33
C ASP A 86 -3.62 3.17 -1.57
N ALA A 87 -3.41 4.26 -2.31
CA ALA A 87 -3.62 5.62 -1.89
C ALA A 87 -4.71 6.23 -2.76
N THR A 88 -5.62 6.97 -2.16
CA THR A 88 -6.77 7.56 -2.87
C THR A 88 -7.04 8.97 -2.45
N ASP A 89 -7.76 9.70 -3.29
CA ASP A 89 -8.30 11.00 -2.97
C ASP A 89 -9.54 10.92 -2.07
N ASP A 90 -10.37 9.89 -2.25
CA ASP A 90 -11.72 9.81 -1.68
C ASP A 90 -12.53 11.08 -1.98
N ASN A 91 -12.47 11.53 -3.25
CA ASN A 91 -13.00 12.79 -3.73
C ASN A 91 -14.53 12.84 -3.67
N HIS A 92 -15.08 13.89 -3.06
CA HIS A 92 -16.53 14.14 -2.94
C HIS A 92 -16.98 15.37 -3.71
N ASN A 93 -16.06 16.17 -4.27
CA ASN A 93 -16.34 17.40 -5.03
C ASN A 93 -17.18 18.44 -4.25
N GLY A 94 -17.16 18.42 -2.94
CA GLY A 94 -18.09 19.22 -2.15
C GLY A 94 -17.53 19.79 -0.87
N GLY A 95 -16.24 19.73 -0.71
CA GLY A 95 -15.60 20.09 0.54
C GLY A 95 -15.24 21.56 0.71
N SER A 96 -14.84 21.88 1.92
CA SER A 96 -14.23 23.16 2.29
C SER A 96 -12.76 23.25 1.87
N PHE A 97 -12.21 22.21 1.26
CA PHE A 97 -10.84 22.11 0.76
C PHE A 97 -10.82 21.35 -0.57
N PRO A 98 -9.76 21.50 -1.41
CA PRO A 98 -9.56 20.68 -2.60
C PRO A 98 -9.29 19.23 -2.17
N ASP A 99 -10.16 18.32 -2.58
CA ASP A 99 -10.09 16.89 -2.26
C ASP A 99 -9.66 16.04 -3.48
N SER A 100 -8.77 16.59 -4.32
CA SER A 100 -8.31 15.94 -5.54
C SER A 100 -6.79 16.02 -5.69
N PHE A 101 -6.20 14.99 -6.30
CA PHE A 101 -4.78 14.88 -6.66
C PHE A 101 -3.82 14.80 -5.47
N GLY A 102 -4.30 14.41 -4.30
CA GLY A 102 -3.47 14.24 -3.11
C GLY A 102 -3.15 12.78 -2.77
N GLY A 103 -3.91 11.82 -3.31
CA GLY A 103 -3.67 10.39 -3.14
C GLY A 103 -3.96 9.62 -4.43
N TYR A 104 -3.01 8.78 -4.88
CA TYR A 104 -3.16 8.05 -6.14
C TYR A 104 -2.26 6.80 -6.19
N ILE A 105 -2.55 5.94 -7.15
CA ILE A 105 -1.65 4.83 -7.53
C ILE A 105 -1.08 5.10 -8.92
N VAL A 106 0.15 4.64 -9.16
CA VAL A 106 0.80 4.67 -10.47
C VAL A 106 1.03 3.23 -10.92
N VAL A 107 0.32 2.84 -11.97
CA VAL A 107 0.26 1.46 -12.45
C VAL A 107 1.23 1.24 -13.60
N GLN A 108 2.05 0.20 -13.51
CA GLN A 108 2.90 -0.27 -14.57
C GLN A 108 2.18 -1.36 -15.36
N ALA A 109 1.63 -1.00 -16.52
CA ALA A 109 0.93 -1.92 -17.41
C ALA A 109 1.63 -1.97 -18.78
N GLU A 110 1.52 -3.10 -19.47
CA GLU A 110 2.12 -3.28 -20.80
C GLU A 110 1.46 -2.41 -21.87
N GLU A 111 0.17 -2.10 -21.67
CA GLU A 111 -0.61 -1.25 -22.58
C GLU A 111 -1.74 -0.53 -21.84
N LEU A 112 -2.28 0.52 -22.44
CA LEU A 112 -3.43 1.26 -21.92
C LEU A 112 -4.74 0.55 -22.31
N SER A 113 -4.98 -0.60 -21.65
CA SER A 113 -6.25 -1.34 -21.77
C SER A 113 -6.82 -1.64 -20.37
N HIS A 114 -8.13 -1.84 -20.29
CA HIS A 114 -8.79 -2.19 -19.03
C HIS A 114 -8.21 -3.49 -18.45
N GLU A 115 -8.02 -4.48 -19.30
CA GLU A 115 -7.52 -5.80 -18.91
C GLU A 115 -6.08 -5.71 -18.37
N ALA A 116 -5.18 -5.01 -19.08
CA ALA A 116 -3.78 -4.86 -18.67
C ALA A 116 -3.66 -4.10 -17.35
N ILE A 117 -4.42 -3.01 -17.17
CA ILE A 117 -4.43 -2.21 -15.93
C ILE A 117 -4.96 -3.05 -14.77
N CYS A 118 -6.10 -3.72 -14.92
CA CYS A 118 -6.66 -4.57 -13.86
C CYS A 118 -5.70 -5.71 -13.48
N GLN A 119 -5.05 -6.34 -14.46
CA GLN A 119 -4.10 -7.40 -14.20
C GLN A 119 -2.87 -6.87 -13.46
N ALA A 120 -2.32 -5.72 -13.86
CA ALA A 120 -1.21 -5.08 -13.18
C ALA A 120 -1.55 -4.74 -11.71
N ILE A 121 -2.75 -4.22 -11.46
CA ILE A 121 -3.24 -3.96 -10.09
C ILE A 121 -3.31 -5.26 -9.28
N LEU A 122 -3.88 -6.33 -9.82
CA LEU A 122 -3.97 -7.62 -9.15
C LEU A 122 -2.60 -8.24 -8.85
N ASN A 123 -1.62 -8.01 -9.73
CA ASN A 123 -0.24 -8.46 -9.56
C ASN A 123 0.57 -7.59 -8.58
N GLY A 124 0.07 -6.42 -8.18
CA GLY A 124 0.80 -5.45 -7.37
C GLY A 124 1.87 -4.67 -8.15
N GLU A 125 1.75 -4.60 -9.47
CA GLU A 125 2.65 -3.88 -10.39
C GLU A 125 2.29 -2.39 -10.42
N TYR A 126 2.27 -1.78 -9.25
CA TYR A 126 1.99 -0.36 -9.04
C TYR A 126 2.56 0.08 -7.69
N TYR A 127 2.69 1.36 -7.51
CA TYR A 127 2.98 1.97 -6.21
C TYR A 127 1.91 3.00 -5.84
N SER A 128 1.78 3.26 -4.55
CA SER A 128 0.88 4.28 -3.99
C SER A 128 1.66 5.55 -3.71
N SER A 129 1.05 6.72 -3.86
CA SER A 129 1.74 7.97 -3.58
C SER A 129 0.80 9.10 -3.12
N SER A 130 1.37 9.99 -2.32
CA SER A 130 0.83 11.32 -2.01
C SER A 130 1.72 12.46 -2.54
N GLY A 131 2.72 12.14 -3.39
CA GLY A 131 3.63 13.14 -3.97
C GLY A 131 4.84 12.56 -4.69
N PRO A 132 5.78 11.89 -4.00
CA PRO A 132 6.98 11.35 -4.62
C PRO A 132 6.69 10.29 -5.69
N GLU A 133 7.61 10.13 -6.63
CA GLU A 133 7.55 9.11 -7.66
C GLU A 133 8.50 7.96 -7.34
N ILE A 134 8.10 6.72 -7.65
CA ILE A 134 8.96 5.54 -7.62
C ILE A 134 9.13 5.06 -9.07
N TYR A 135 10.37 5.01 -9.53
CA TYR A 135 10.70 4.65 -10.90
C TYR A 135 10.94 3.16 -11.08
N ASP A 136 11.53 2.50 -10.05
CA ASP A 136 11.78 1.06 -10.06
C ASP A 136 11.97 0.55 -8.63
N TRP A 137 11.52 -0.66 -8.36
CA TRP A 137 11.87 -1.40 -7.15
C TRP A 137 11.93 -2.89 -7.46
N LYS A 138 12.99 -3.53 -7.02
CA LYS A 138 13.25 -4.93 -7.35
C LYS A 138 14.19 -5.60 -6.37
N VAL A 139 14.23 -6.91 -6.46
CA VAL A 139 15.26 -7.74 -5.82
C VAL A 139 16.19 -8.26 -6.90
N GLU A 140 17.44 -7.84 -6.87
CA GLU A 140 18.49 -8.30 -7.76
C GLU A 140 19.80 -8.50 -6.99
N ASN A 141 20.65 -9.43 -7.43
CA ASN A 141 21.97 -9.69 -6.82
C ASN A 141 21.94 -9.81 -5.29
N ASN A 142 20.87 -10.42 -4.74
CA ASN A 142 20.64 -10.56 -3.29
C ASN A 142 20.48 -9.21 -2.55
N GLN A 143 20.03 -8.18 -3.24
CA GLN A 143 19.72 -6.88 -2.68
C GLN A 143 18.32 -6.43 -3.13
N PHE A 144 17.62 -5.74 -2.26
CA PHE A 144 16.48 -4.93 -2.66
C PHE A 144 17.00 -3.56 -3.07
N VAL A 145 16.53 -3.06 -4.20
CA VAL A 145 16.87 -1.73 -4.72
C VAL A 145 15.58 -0.98 -4.98
N VAL A 146 15.57 0.30 -4.65
CA VAL A 146 14.49 1.23 -5.01
C VAL A 146 15.09 2.49 -5.60
N ASN A 147 14.49 2.96 -6.71
CA ASN A 147 14.82 4.24 -7.38
C ASN A 147 13.58 5.13 -7.37
N CYS A 148 13.74 6.38 -6.99
CA CYS A 148 12.63 7.31 -6.81
C CYS A 148 13.01 8.74 -7.22
N SER A 149 12.04 9.65 -7.20
CA SER A 149 12.28 11.09 -7.25
C SER A 149 13.13 11.54 -6.04
N ALA A 150 13.59 12.78 -6.05
CA ALA A 150 14.36 13.36 -4.95
C ALA A 150 13.56 13.37 -3.64
N VAL A 151 14.08 12.71 -2.60
CA VAL A 151 13.43 12.57 -1.29
C VAL A 151 14.40 12.75 -0.14
N GLU A 152 13.89 13.07 1.05
CA GLU A 152 14.69 13.27 2.27
C GLU A 152 14.91 11.94 3.02
N ARG A 153 14.07 10.94 2.79
CA ARG A 153 14.13 9.68 3.51
C ARG A 153 13.64 8.52 2.66
N ILE A 154 14.33 7.40 2.77
CA ILE A 154 13.87 6.12 2.23
C ILE A 154 13.90 5.09 3.35
N ASN A 155 12.73 4.58 3.73
CA ASN A 155 12.59 3.47 4.67
C ASN A 155 12.48 2.16 3.89
N MET A 156 13.34 1.19 4.16
CA MET A 156 13.22 -0.17 3.65
C MET A 156 12.72 -1.07 4.78
N ILE A 157 11.44 -1.42 4.72
CA ILE A 157 10.69 -2.11 5.77
C ILE A 157 10.57 -3.58 5.40
N VAL A 158 10.89 -4.45 6.34
CA VAL A 158 10.90 -5.89 6.12
C VAL A 158 10.05 -6.64 7.12
N GLY A 159 9.48 -7.74 6.68
CA GLY A 159 8.92 -8.77 7.57
C GLY A 159 10.02 -9.73 8.01
N GLY A 160 9.90 -10.27 9.22
CA GLY A 160 10.87 -11.22 9.77
C GLY A 160 11.29 -10.88 11.21
N PRO A 161 12.48 -11.30 11.65
CA PRO A 161 12.99 -11.01 12.99
C PRO A 161 13.10 -9.51 13.27
N VAL A 162 13.01 -9.13 14.55
CA VAL A 162 13.25 -7.75 15.01
C VAL A 162 14.62 -7.24 14.58
N ALA A 163 14.76 -5.93 14.45
CA ALA A 163 15.98 -5.22 14.05
C ALA A 163 16.45 -5.45 12.59
N LEU A 164 15.60 -6.00 11.74
CA LEU A 164 15.81 -5.96 10.29
C LEU A 164 15.18 -4.70 9.67
N GLY A 165 15.58 -4.41 8.43
CA GLY A 165 15.21 -3.18 7.74
C GLY A 165 16.18 -2.04 8.02
N VAL A 166 16.07 -0.95 7.26
CA VAL A 166 16.94 0.21 7.38
C VAL A 166 16.27 1.47 6.86
N THR A 167 16.59 2.60 7.46
CA THR A 167 16.27 3.94 6.93
C THR A 167 17.53 4.57 6.37
N ARG A 168 17.40 5.21 5.20
CA ARG A 168 18.40 6.14 4.65
C ARG A 168 17.84 7.54 4.78
N LEU A 169 18.71 8.47 5.15
CA LEU A 169 18.38 9.89 5.28
C LEU A 169 19.26 10.67 4.30
N ALA A 170 18.72 11.73 3.74
CA ALA A 170 19.47 12.72 2.98
C ALA A 170 20.54 13.35 3.88
N GLU A 171 21.72 13.57 3.35
CA GLU A 171 22.83 14.14 4.08
C GLU A 171 23.30 15.44 3.40
N HIS A 172 23.60 16.44 4.21
CA HIS A 172 24.16 17.72 3.74
C HIS A 172 23.32 18.43 2.67
N GLY A 173 21.98 18.26 2.70
CA GLY A 173 21.07 18.87 1.73
C GLY A 173 21.11 18.21 0.34
N VAL A 174 21.68 17.02 0.23
CA VAL A 174 21.66 16.21 -0.99
C VAL A 174 20.55 15.18 -0.86
N PRO A 175 19.46 15.31 -1.63
CA PRO A 175 18.34 14.37 -1.54
C PRO A 175 18.75 12.98 -2.04
N LEU A 176 18.02 11.97 -1.56
CA LEU A 176 18.15 10.59 -2.02
C LEU A 176 17.31 10.38 -3.28
N THR A 177 17.86 9.64 -4.23
CA THR A 177 17.14 9.17 -5.43
C THR A 177 17.18 7.66 -5.57
N GLU A 178 17.95 6.98 -4.70
CA GLU A 178 18.05 5.53 -4.66
C GLU A 178 18.41 5.05 -3.26
N ALA A 179 18.03 3.82 -2.97
CA ALA A 179 18.53 3.11 -1.79
C ALA A 179 18.58 1.61 -2.05
N PHE A 180 19.43 0.92 -1.29
CA PHE A 180 19.50 -0.55 -1.34
C PHE A 180 19.58 -1.15 0.06
N TYR A 181 19.09 -2.39 0.17
CA TYR A 181 19.11 -3.22 1.36
C TYR A 181 19.64 -4.61 1.02
N PRO A 182 20.80 -5.04 1.56
CA PRO A 182 21.31 -6.39 1.35
C PRO A 182 20.44 -7.39 2.11
N LEU A 183 19.92 -8.39 1.39
CA LEU A 183 19.07 -9.42 1.96
C LEU A 183 19.90 -10.41 2.79
N THR A 184 19.44 -10.71 3.99
CA THR A 184 20.09 -11.66 4.91
C THR A 184 19.55 -13.09 4.76
N GLY A 185 18.42 -13.24 4.03
CA GLY A 185 17.70 -14.50 3.87
C GLY A 185 16.74 -14.81 5.02
N LYS A 186 16.55 -13.87 5.93
CA LYS A 186 15.61 -13.98 7.07
C LYS A 186 14.33 -13.18 6.87
N GLU A 187 14.31 -12.31 5.88
CA GLU A 187 13.17 -11.48 5.52
C GLU A 187 12.08 -12.32 4.87
N THR A 188 10.83 -12.08 5.24
CA THR A 188 9.65 -12.70 4.61
C THR A 188 9.11 -11.85 3.48
N TYR A 189 9.17 -10.54 3.61
CA TYR A 189 8.85 -9.56 2.57
C TYR A 189 9.73 -8.32 2.73
N ILE A 190 9.77 -7.48 1.70
CA ILE A 190 10.37 -6.15 1.74
C ILE A 190 9.54 -5.17 0.94
N ARG A 191 9.42 -3.94 1.44
CA ARG A 191 8.79 -2.79 0.80
C ARG A 191 9.56 -1.51 1.10
N ALA A 192 9.33 -0.45 0.33
CA ALA A 192 9.91 0.86 0.56
C ALA A 192 8.86 1.94 0.81
N GLU A 193 9.26 2.96 1.55
CA GLU A 193 8.60 4.26 1.68
C GLU A 193 9.60 5.34 1.31
N CYS A 194 9.26 6.17 0.33
CA CYS A 194 10.07 7.30 -0.13
C CYS A 194 9.37 8.58 0.32
N ILE A 195 10.02 9.39 1.18
CA ILE A 195 9.39 10.52 1.87
C ILE A 195 10.12 11.80 1.49
N ASP A 196 9.41 12.78 0.93
CA ASP A 196 9.96 14.08 0.54
C ASP A 196 10.13 15.06 1.72
N GLU A 197 10.63 16.25 1.45
CA GLU A 197 10.85 17.31 2.43
C GLU A 197 9.57 17.88 3.05
N HIS A 198 8.41 17.63 2.42
CA HIS A 198 7.11 18.07 2.90
C HIS A 198 6.37 16.97 3.68
N GLY A 199 6.92 15.75 3.72
CA GLY A 199 6.33 14.59 4.37
C GLY A 199 5.38 13.79 3.48
N HIS A 200 5.25 14.15 2.19
CA HIS A 200 4.52 13.30 1.26
C HIS A 200 5.30 12.00 1.06
N THR A 201 4.57 10.93 0.86
CA THR A 201 5.16 9.59 0.82
C THR A 201 4.70 8.81 -0.41
N ALA A 202 5.62 8.06 -0.99
CA ALA A 202 5.30 7.00 -1.94
C ALA A 202 5.65 5.63 -1.32
N TRP A 203 4.78 4.64 -1.53
CA TRP A 203 4.87 3.29 -0.96
C TRP A 203 4.90 2.25 -2.06
N THR A 204 5.93 1.40 -2.07
CA THR A 204 5.93 0.21 -2.95
C THR A 204 5.02 -0.86 -2.37
N ASN A 205 4.42 -1.67 -3.23
CA ASN A 205 3.88 -2.95 -2.79
C ASN A 205 4.99 -3.89 -2.30
N PRO A 206 4.69 -4.85 -1.41
CA PRO A 206 5.68 -5.74 -0.85
C PRO A 206 6.15 -6.78 -1.88
N ILE A 207 7.47 -7.00 -1.93
CA ILE A 207 8.05 -8.16 -2.60
C ILE A 207 8.16 -9.29 -1.57
N TRP A 208 7.48 -10.41 -1.81
CA TRP A 208 7.49 -11.58 -0.94
C TRP A 208 8.70 -12.47 -1.23
N LEU A 209 9.62 -12.56 -0.26
CA LEU A 209 10.93 -13.19 -0.43
C LEU A 209 10.88 -14.70 -0.27
N SER A 210 9.93 -15.24 0.46
CA SER A 210 9.70 -16.68 0.59
C SER A 210 9.41 -17.37 -0.75
N GLU A 211 8.87 -16.65 -1.72
CA GLU A 211 8.62 -17.14 -3.07
C GLU A 211 9.90 -17.15 -3.92
N PHE A 212 10.81 -16.20 -3.70
CA PHE A 212 12.13 -16.19 -4.37
C PHE A 212 13.01 -17.37 -3.95
N ALA A 213 12.95 -17.78 -2.68
CA ALA A 213 13.69 -18.94 -2.19
C ALA A 213 13.20 -20.26 -2.81
N LYS A 214 11.91 -20.35 -3.18
CA LYS A 214 11.33 -21.53 -3.86
C LYS A 214 11.72 -21.63 -5.34
N ARG A 215 11.94 -20.50 -6.02
CA ARG A 215 12.32 -20.45 -7.45
C ARG A 215 13.82 -20.74 -7.69
N ARG A 216 14.64 -20.74 -6.64
CA ARG A 216 16.09 -21.03 -6.71
C ARG A 216 16.46 -22.49 -6.39
N LYS A 217 15.50 -23.35 -6.09
CA LYS A 217 15.65 -24.81 -5.96
C LYS A 217 15.10 -25.51 -7.20
#